data_97a1294c3e9de3d006c713d33671425b
#
_entry.id   97a1294c3e9de3d006c713d33671425b
#
_cell.length_a   1.000
_cell.length_b   1.000
_cell.length_c   1.000
_cell.angle_alpha   90.00
_cell.angle_beta   90.00
_cell.angle_gamma   90.00
#
_symmetry.space_group_name_H-M   'P 1'
#
loop_
_entity.id
_entity.type
_entity.pdbx_description
1 polymer ?
#
loop_
_entity_poly.entity_id
_entity_poly.type
_entity_poly.pdbx_seq_one_letter_code
_entity_poly.pdbx_strand_id
1 'polypeptide(L)'
;HLKNAPDPQETDLWACAEIANPRVENEMLTPYRSFFKKVISKEEAGEFIKEPIRLVEWCKKEIQINNELNSQRIPMSPIGVWKARVADEKSRDIFFVAMARTLGIPARIDKVTGKVQYTDKEGRTFDVNFSTSSPVQATTGILRAAYKPIASLPDPKYYSHFTLSKFKDGVFQLLNYDEGDVDMGKGATWANLLKNGAKLDSGYYMLVTGSRMASGAVLSNITFFNVKPEATTDIELVMRESKEQVQVIGNFDSESLYRPLGDEEIQSTSQSILQTCGRGYFVVGVLGVGQEPTNHALRDIAALGS
;
A
#
# COMPACT_ATOMS: atom_id res chain seq x y z
N HIS A 1 14.42 -18.15 -12.84
CA HIS A 1 14.93 -16.89 -12.31
C HIS A 1 16.03 -17.11 -11.25
N LEU A 2 15.82 -17.99 -10.25
CA LEU A 2 16.82 -18.24 -9.18
C LEU A 2 18.18 -18.72 -9.71
N LYS A 3 18.21 -19.59 -10.74
CA LYS A 3 19.47 -20.02 -11.39
C LYS A 3 20.29 -18.87 -11.99
N ASN A 4 19.67 -17.74 -12.26
CA ASN A 4 20.29 -16.57 -12.88
C ASN A 4 20.37 -15.37 -11.91
N ALA A 5 19.97 -15.55 -10.65
CA ALA A 5 20.19 -14.54 -9.63
C ALA A 5 21.69 -14.47 -9.28
N PRO A 6 22.22 -13.30 -8.95
CA PRO A 6 23.57 -13.18 -8.38
C PRO A 6 23.64 -13.94 -7.04
N ASP A 7 24.86 -14.36 -6.65
CA ASP A 7 25.08 -15.04 -5.39
C ASP A 7 24.85 -14.08 -4.21
N PRO A 8 24.00 -14.44 -3.24
CA PRO A 8 23.66 -13.55 -2.12
C PRO A 8 24.72 -13.51 -0.99
N GLN A 9 25.86 -14.15 -1.13
CA GLN A 9 26.82 -14.33 -0.02
C GLN A 9 27.49 -13.05 0.50
N GLU A 10 27.38 -11.93 -0.21
CA GLU A 10 28.05 -10.67 0.17
C GLU A 10 27.08 -9.50 0.45
N THR A 11 25.78 -9.74 0.46
CA THR A 11 24.79 -8.66 0.47
C THR A 11 23.85 -8.78 1.66
N ASP A 12 23.46 -7.67 2.24
CA ASP A 12 22.38 -7.56 3.24
C ASP A 12 21.13 -8.35 2.80
N LEU A 13 20.47 -9.03 3.73
CA LEU A 13 19.27 -9.84 3.49
C LEU A 13 18.19 -9.08 2.69
N TRP A 14 18.07 -7.79 2.92
CA TRP A 14 17.16 -6.92 2.19
C TRP A 14 17.58 -6.77 0.72
N ALA A 15 18.85 -6.48 0.47
CA ALA A 15 19.38 -6.35 -0.89
C ALA A 15 19.29 -7.69 -1.64
N CYS A 16 19.51 -8.81 -0.96
CA CYS A 16 19.31 -10.15 -1.52
C CYS A 16 17.86 -10.38 -1.95
N ALA A 17 16.88 -10.00 -1.13
CA ALA A 17 15.47 -10.14 -1.47
C ALA A 17 15.10 -9.29 -2.69
N GLU A 18 15.59 -8.05 -2.77
CA GLU A 18 15.35 -7.14 -3.89
C GLU A 18 16.04 -7.59 -5.18
N ILE A 19 17.15 -8.31 -5.12
CA ILE A 19 17.78 -8.91 -6.28
C ILE A 19 17.07 -10.21 -6.69
N ALA A 20 16.76 -11.07 -5.73
CA ALA A 20 16.24 -12.42 -5.99
C ALA A 20 14.80 -12.41 -6.52
N ASN A 21 13.96 -11.49 -6.05
CA ASN A 21 12.56 -11.45 -6.46
C ASN A 21 12.41 -11.20 -7.98
N PRO A 22 11.79 -12.14 -8.72
CA PRO A 22 11.62 -11.97 -10.15
C PRO A 22 10.48 -11.03 -10.53
N ARG A 23 9.51 -10.83 -9.65
CA ARG A 23 8.36 -9.94 -9.86
C ARG A 23 8.69 -8.55 -9.32
N VAL A 24 8.38 -7.54 -10.09
CA VAL A 24 8.57 -6.14 -9.70
C VAL A 24 7.26 -5.56 -9.16
N GLU A 25 6.20 -5.70 -9.95
CA GLU A 25 4.85 -5.22 -9.63
C GLU A 25 3.80 -6.26 -10.04
N ASN A 26 2.88 -5.89 -10.91
CA ASN A 26 1.82 -6.75 -11.43
C ASN A 26 1.99 -7.11 -12.92
N GLU A 27 3.20 -7.00 -13.45
CA GLU A 27 3.53 -7.35 -14.82
C GLU A 27 3.44 -8.87 -15.07
N MET A 28 3.27 -9.24 -16.34
CA MET A 28 3.39 -10.65 -16.74
C MET A 28 4.82 -11.13 -16.50
N LEU A 29 4.97 -12.16 -15.67
CA LEU A 29 6.28 -12.73 -15.36
C LEU A 29 6.82 -13.50 -16.56
N THR A 30 7.97 -13.05 -17.06
CA THR A 30 8.69 -13.66 -18.18
C THR A 30 10.13 -14.00 -17.76
N PRO A 31 10.84 -14.91 -18.44
CA PRO A 31 12.22 -15.25 -18.09
C PRO A 31 13.23 -14.15 -18.50
N TYR A 32 12.98 -12.92 -18.09
CA TYR A 32 13.72 -11.74 -18.52
C TYR A 32 15.22 -11.80 -18.16
N ARG A 33 15.60 -12.40 -17.03
CA ARG A 33 17.02 -12.47 -16.63
C ARG A 33 17.88 -13.24 -17.64
N SER A 34 17.39 -14.40 -18.09
CA SER A 34 18.10 -15.19 -19.09
C SER A 34 18.13 -14.50 -20.45
N PHE A 35 17.08 -13.71 -20.75
CA PHE A 35 17.04 -12.91 -21.97
C PHE A 35 18.04 -11.76 -21.89
N PHE A 36 18.04 -10.93 -20.85
CA PHE A 36 18.95 -9.80 -20.72
C PHE A 36 20.41 -10.19 -20.66
N LYS A 37 20.76 -11.29 -19.97
CA LYS A 37 22.12 -11.84 -19.98
C LYS A 37 22.64 -12.23 -21.38
N LYS A 38 21.75 -12.43 -22.37
CA LYS A 38 22.13 -12.75 -23.75
C LYS A 38 22.25 -11.52 -24.64
N VAL A 39 21.46 -10.48 -24.37
CA VAL A 39 21.33 -9.32 -25.27
C VAL A 39 22.14 -8.11 -24.83
N ILE A 40 22.55 -8.04 -23.56
CA ILE A 40 23.42 -6.98 -23.04
C ILE A 40 24.87 -7.44 -23.17
N SER A 41 25.72 -6.58 -23.70
CA SER A 41 27.17 -6.86 -23.79
C SER A 41 27.79 -6.90 -22.38
N LYS A 42 28.91 -7.59 -22.23
CA LYS A 42 29.63 -7.62 -20.94
C LYS A 42 30.16 -6.24 -20.55
N GLU A 43 30.52 -5.44 -21.53
CA GLU A 43 30.99 -4.08 -21.33
C GLU A 43 29.89 -3.18 -20.78
N GLU A 44 28.71 -3.14 -21.43
CA GLU A 44 27.53 -2.37 -20.93
C GLU A 44 27.11 -2.83 -19.55
N ALA A 45 27.04 -4.15 -19.32
CA ALA A 45 26.71 -4.70 -18.01
C ALA A 45 27.71 -4.23 -16.93
N GLY A 46 29.03 -4.24 -17.25
CA GLY A 46 30.06 -3.76 -16.36
C GLY A 46 29.95 -2.27 -16.02
N GLU A 47 29.60 -1.44 -17.00
CA GLU A 47 29.34 -0.01 -16.79
C GLU A 47 28.14 0.25 -15.90
N PHE A 48 27.02 -0.44 -16.15
CA PHE A 48 25.81 -0.30 -15.34
C PHE A 48 26.00 -0.77 -13.89
N ILE A 49 26.76 -1.86 -13.67
CA ILE A 49 27.08 -2.35 -12.33
C ILE A 49 28.00 -1.38 -11.57
N LYS A 50 28.95 -0.75 -12.29
CA LYS A 50 29.88 0.20 -11.70
C LYS A 50 29.17 1.52 -11.34
N GLU A 51 28.33 2.01 -12.24
CA GLU A 51 27.61 3.28 -12.14
C GLU A 51 26.14 3.08 -12.52
N PRO A 52 25.24 2.69 -11.56
CA PRO A 52 23.83 2.40 -11.88
C PRO A 52 23.07 3.57 -12.52
N ILE A 53 23.52 4.81 -12.34
CA ILE A 53 22.93 5.98 -13.00
C ILE A 53 23.01 5.86 -14.54
N ARG A 54 24.00 5.18 -15.09
CA ARG A 54 24.11 4.95 -16.55
C ARG A 54 22.98 4.09 -17.10
N LEU A 55 22.44 3.17 -16.28
CA LEU A 55 21.24 2.43 -16.66
C LEU A 55 19.99 3.34 -16.70
N VAL A 56 19.91 4.32 -15.80
CA VAL A 56 18.83 5.33 -15.83
C VAL A 56 18.93 6.16 -17.11
N GLU A 57 20.14 6.63 -17.46
CA GLU A 57 20.39 7.40 -18.68
C GLU A 57 20.08 6.57 -19.93
N TRP A 58 20.48 5.30 -19.93
CA TRP A 58 20.19 4.37 -21.01
C TRP A 58 18.66 4.21 -21.18
N CYS A 59 17.91 3.98 -20.11
CA CYS A 59 16.45 3.89 -20.16
C CYS A 59 15.82 5.17 -20.71
N LYS A 60 16.30 6.34 -20.26
CA LYS A 60 15.83 7.65 -20.73
C LYS A 60 16.07 7.84 -22.24
N LYS A 61 17.20 7.39 -22.75
CA LYS A 61 17.60 7.53 -24.15
C LYS A 61 16.91 6.53 -25.07
N GLU A 62 16.85 5.28 -24.64
CA GLU A 62 16.48 4.14 -25.49
C GLU A 62 14.99 3.78 -25.43
N ILE A 63 14.25 4.28 -24.42
CA ILE A 63 12.83 3.96 -24.25
C ILE A 63 12.00 5.23 -24.43
N GLN A 64 11.23 5.29 -25.52
CA GLN A 64 10.29 6.37 -25.77
C GLN A 64 9.06 6.19 -24.86
N ILE A 65 8.68 7.25 -24.16
CA ILE A 65 7.47 7.23 -23.32
C ILE A 65 6.23 7.60 -24.14
N ASN A 66 5.22 6.76 -24.06
CA ASN A 66 3.91 7.01 -24.63
C ASN A 66 2.82 6.41 -23.72
N ASN A 67 2.28 7.23 -22.82
CA ASN A 67 1.23 6.83 -21.89
C ASN A 67 -0.14 6.59 -22.59
N GLU A 68 -0.35 7.18 -23.74
CA GLU A 68 -1.63 7.08 -24.48
C GLU A 68 -1.82 5.70 -25.12
N LEU A 69 -0.74 5.04 -25.53
CA LEU A 69 -0.79 3.70 -26.11
C LEU A 69 -1.22 2.62 -25.10
N ASN A 70 -1.18 2.90 -23.80
CA ASN A 70 -1.56 1.97 -22.74
C ASN A 70 -2.77 2.49 -21.94
N SER A 71 -3.88 2.73 -22.62
CA SER A 71 -5.13 3.23 -22.01
C SER A 71 -5.66 2.31 -20.89
N GLN A 72 -5.40 1.02 -20.97
CA GLN A 72 -5.79 0.02 -19.97
C GLN A 72 -4.83 -0.06 -18.77
N ARG A 73 -3.70 0.65 -18.83
CA ARG A 73 -2.65 0.63 -17.79
C ARG A 73 -2.16 -0.78 -17.40
N ILE A 74 -2.14 -1.69 -18.38
CA ILE A 74 -1.61 -3.05 -18.20
C ILE A 74 -0.10 -3.00 -18.36
N PRO A 75 0.70 -3.37 -17.34
CA PRO A 75 2.15 -3.29 -17.42
C PRO A 75 2.71 -4.21 -18.50
N MET A 76 3.56 -3.67 -19.35
CA MET A 76 4.33 -4.45 -20.32
C MET A 76 5.37 -5.31 -19.60
N SER A 77 5.63 -6.51 -20.12
CA SER A 77 6.73 -7.32 -19.61
C SER A 77 8.08 -6.66 -19.91
N PRO A 78 9.13 -6.86 -19.06
CA PRO A 78 10.44 -6.29 -19.31
C PRO A 78 11.04 -6.63 -20.69
N ILE A 79 10.80 -7.86 -21.19
CA ILE A 79 11.20 -8.27 -22.54
C ILE A 79 10.41 -7.51 -23.60
N GLY A 80 9.14 -7.25 -23.35
CA GLY A 80 8.28 -6.45 -24.26
C GLY A 80 8.81 -5.03 -24.42
N VAL A 81 9.15 -4.35 -23.32
CA VAL A 81 9.72 -3.00 -23.32
C VAL A 81 11.05 -2.97 -24.08
N TRP A 82 11.96 -3.94 -23.82
CA TRP A 82 13.23 -4.06 -24.56
C TRP A 82 13.04 -4.15 -26.07
N LYS A 83 12.09 -4.97 -26.51
CA LYS A 83 11.84 -5.17 -27.95
C LYS A 83 11.14 -4.00 -28.60
N ALA A 84 10.17 -3.40 -27.92
CA ALA A 84 9.36 -2.32 -28.48
C ALA A 84 10.09 -0.97 -28.46
N ARG A 85 10.95 -0.72 -27.48
CA ARG A 85 11.57 0.60 -27.22
C ARG A 85 10.56 1.73 -26.98
N VAL A 86 9.30 1.40 -26.79
CA VAL A 86 8.21 2.29 -26.44
C VAL A 86 7.47 1.68 -25.27
N ALA A 87 7.16 2.48 -24.25
CA ALA A 87 6.44 2.04 -23.06
C ALA A 87 5.71 3.21 -22.39
N ASP A 88 4.72 2.92 -21.55
CA ASP A 88 4.26 3.87 -20.54
C ASP A 88 5.28 3.99 -19.39
N GLU A 89 5.14 5.02 -18.56
CA GLU A 89 6.07 5.28 -17.46
C GLU A 89 6.16 4.10 -16.49
N LYS A 90 5.05 3.49 -16.11
CA LYS A 90 5.03 2.34 -15.20
C LYS A 90 5.77 1.14 -15.79
N SER A 91 5.57 0.85 -17.05
CA SER A 91 6.25 -0.25 -17.75
C SER A 91 7.76 -0.01 -17.89
N ARG A 92 8.19 1.26 -18.11
CA ARG A 92 9.61 1.64 -18.08
C ARG A 92 10.21 1.43 -16.68
N ASP A 93 9.50 1.82 -15.63
CA ASP A 93 9.95 1.69 -14.24
C ASP A 93 10.15 0.21 -13.86
N ILE A 94 9.18 -0.64 -14.21
CA ILE A 94 9.29 -2.10 -14.06
C ILE A 94 10.48 -2.65 -14.85
N PHE A 95 10.67 -2.19 -16.08
CA PHE A 95 11.79 -2.59 -16.93
C PHE A 95 13.14 -2.23 -16.28
N PHE A 96 13.30 -0.99 -15.79
CA PHE A 96 14.51 -0.55 -15.10
C PHE A 96 14.85 -1.47 -13.92
N VAL A 97 13.87 -1.72 -13.04
CA VAL A 97 14.07 -2.59 -11.87
C VAL A 97 14.42 -4.03 -12.28
N ALA A 98 13.76 -4.59 -13.28
CA ALA A 98 14.04 -5.93 -13.78
C ALA A 98 15.46 -6.04 -14.37
N MET A 99 15.89 -5.01 -15.08
CA MET A 99 17.25 -4.92 -15.64
C MET A 99 18.29 -4.80 -14.53
N ALA A 100 18.10 -3.87 -13.58
CA ALA A 100 18.99 -3.69 -12.44
C ALA A 100 19.16 -5.00 -11.64
N ARG A 101 18.05 -5.66 -11.29
CA ARG A 101 18.07 -6.96 -10.61
C ARG A 101 18.76 -8.06 -11.40
N THR A 102 18.70 -8.03 -12.74
CA THR A 102 19.44 -8.97 -13.60
C THR A 102 20.94 -8.80 -13.49
N LEU A 103 21.38 -7.56 -13.32
CA LEU A 103 22.78 -7.17 -13.19
C LEU A 103 23.30 -7.27 -11.74
N GLY A 104 22.47 -7.67 -10.79
CA GLY A 104 22.84 -7.76 -9.39
C GLY A 104 22.80 -6.43 -8.64
N ILE A 105 22.14 -5.42 -9.20
CA ILE A 105 21.91 -4.13 -8.56
C ILE A 105 20.58 -4.23 -7.79
N PRO A 106 20.57 -4.08 -6.44
CA PRO A 106 19.33 -4.05 -5.69
C PRO A 106 18.47 -2.88 -6.15
N ALA A 107 17.23 -3.17 -6.58
CA ALA A 107 16.33 -2.15 -7.08
C ALA A 107 14.86 -2.55 -6.83
N ARG A 108 14.01 -1.54 -6.63
CA ARG A 108 12.58 -1.73 -6.38
C ARG A 108 11.76 -0.54 -6.86
N ILE A 109 10.46 -0.77 -6.99
CA ILE A 109 9.46 0.28 -6.86
C ILE A 109 9.02 0.25 -5.40
N ASP A 110 9.29 1.34 -4.68
CA ASP A 110 8.92 1.44 -3.27
C ASP A 110 7.40 1.46 -3.15
N LYS A 111 6.83 0.50 -2.45
CA LYS A 111 5.37 0.32 -2.37
C LYS A 111 4.66 1.48 -1.68
N VAL A 112 5.33 2.12 -0.73
CA VAL A 112 4.76 3.22 0.05
C VAL A 112 4.69 4.50 -0.78
N THR A 113 5.79 4.83 -1.46
CA THR A 113 5.94 6.11 -2.18
C THR A 113 5.74 6.00 -3.68
N GLY A 114 5.72 4.79 -4.24
CA GLY A 114 5.68 4.53 -5.68
C GLY A 114 6.96 4.92 -6.42
N LYS A 115 8.02 5.31 -5.71
CA LYS A 115 9.28 5.71 -6.32
C LYS A 115 10.09 4.50 -6.77
N VAL A 116 10.76 4.65 -7.90
CA VAL A 116 11.80 3.71 -8.32
C VAL A 116 13.08 4.01 -7.56
N GLN A 117 13.70 2.98 -6.99
CA GLN A 117 14.92 3.11 -6.21
C GLN A 117 15.93 2.04 -6.60
N TYR A 118 17.22 2.38 -6.49
CA TYR A 118 18.30 1.40 -6.51
C TYR A 118 19.28 1.66 -5.38
N THR A 119 20.04 0.64 -5.01
CA THR A 119 21.09 0.74 -3.99
C THR A 119 22.44 0.48 -4.65
N ASP A 120 23.42 1.35 -4.41
CA ASP A 120 24.79 1.20 -4.92
C ASP A 120 25.61 0.18 -4.09
N LYS A 121 26.86 -0.01 -4.48
CA LYS A 121 27.78 -0.95 -3.82
C LYS A 121 28.14 -0.52 -2.40
N GLU A 122 28.04 0.76 -2.10
CA GLU A 122 28.26 1.34 -0.78
C GLU A 122 27.03 1.26 0.13
N GLY A 123 25.93 0.66 -0.33
CA GLY A 123 24.68 0.53 0.42
C GLY A 123 23.82 1.80 0.45
N ARG A 124 24.13 2.80 -0.36
CA ARG A 124 23.36 4.05 -0.44
C ARG A 124 22.20 3.88 -1.40
N THR A 125 21.01 4.29 -0.96
CA THR A 125 19.80 4.24 -1.78
C THR A 125 19.57 5.56 -2.50
N PHE A 126 19.26 5.48 -3.78
CA PHE A 126 19.00 6.62 -4.66
C PHE A 126 17.61 6.50 -5.28
N ASP A 127 16.91 7.63 -5.32
CA ASP A 127 15.68 7.76 -6.11
C ASP A 127 16.03 7.90 -7.59
N VAL A 128 15.37 7.12 -8.43
CA VAL A 128 15.49 7.21 -9.89
C VAL A 128 14.62 8.33 -10.40
N ASN A 129 15.23 9.28 -11.08
CA ASN A 129 14.53 10.33 -11.80
C ASN A 129 14.97 10.34 -13.26
N PHE A 130 14.10 9.87 -14.15
CA PHE A 130 14.39 9.84 -15.58
C PHE A 130 14.40 11.22 -16.24
N SER A 131 13.99 12.29 -15.54
CA SER A 131 14.04 13.66 -16.06
C SER A 131 15.39 14.34 -15.81
N THR A 132 16.09 13.96 -14.73
CA THR A 132 17.38 14.54 -14.35
C THR A 132 18.54 13.60 -14.70
N SER A 133 19.72 14.16 -14.90
CA SER A 133 20.94 13.38 -15.16
C SER A 133 21.79 13.15 -13.91
N SER A 134 21.30 13.53 -12.74
CA SER A 134 22.02 13.38 -11.48
C SER A 134 21.27 12.44 -10.54
N PRO A 135 21.95 11.52 -9.85
CA PRO A 135 21.33 10.69 -8.84
C PRO A 135 20.85 11.58 -7.69
N VAL A 136 19.61 11.39 -7.25
CA VAL A 136 19.06 12.10 -6.10
C VAL A 136 19.10 11.15 -4.92
N GLN A 137 20.03 11.41 -3.98
CA GLN A 137 20.06 10.64 -2.75
C GLN A 137 18.76 10.85 -1.97
N ALA A 138 18.10 9.76 -1.61
CA ALA A 138 16.89 9.80 -0.81
C ALA A 138 17.22 10.34 0.59
N THR A 139 16.72 11.52 0.93
CA THR A 139 16.84 12.06 2.28
C THR A 139 15.62 11.64 3.09
N THR A 140 15.83 11.03 4.24
CA THR A 140 14.77 10.50 5.09
C THR A 140 14.83 11.08 6.49
N GLY A 141 13.69 11.10 7.16
CA GLY A 141 13.56 11.41 8.58
C GLY A 141 12.62 10.40 9.25
N ILE A 142 12.39 10.57 10.53
CA ILE A 142 11.47 9.71 11.30
C ILE A 142 10.24 10.52 11.66
N LEU A 143 9.07 10.00 11.33
CA LEU A 143 7.79 10.52 11.80
C LEU A 143 7.30 9.70 12.99
N ARG A 144 7.05 10.32 14.12
CA ARG A 144 6.43 9.72 15.29
C ARG A 144 5.15 10.45 15.64
N ALA A 145 4.06 9.72 15.87
CA ALA A 145 2.79 10.30 16.24
C ALA A 145 2.37 9.85 17.63
N ALA A 146 2.14 10.80 18.54
CA ALA A 146 1.46 10.53 19.79
C ALA A 146 -0.04 10.37 19.54
N TYR A 147 -0.68 9.45 20.27
CA TYR A 147 -2.12 9.26 20.24
C TYR A 147 -2.65 9.00 21.64
N LYS A 148 -3.76 9.64 22.00
CA LYS A 148 -4.52 9.32 23.21
C LYS A 148 -5.61 8.33 22.84
N PRO A 149 -5.50 7.05 23.23
CA PRO A 149 -6.52 6.08 22.92
C PRO A 149 -7.89 6.47 23.49
N ILE A 150 -8.91 6.37 22.66
CA ILE A 150 -10.32 6.48 23.07
C ILE A 150 -10.91 5.08 23.22
N ALA A 151 -11.89 4.91 24.09
CA ALA A 151 -12.42 3.57 24.42
C ALA A 151 -12.94 2.81 23.20
N SER A 152 -13.58 3.52 22.26
CA SER A 152 -14.09 2.96 21.02
C SER A 152 -13.03 2.70 19.96
N LEU A 153 -11.81 3.24 20.09
CA LEU A 153 -10.75 3.13 19.10
C LEU A 153 -9.36 3.11 19.77
N PRO A 154 -8.93 1.99 20.35
CA PRO A 154 -7.67 1.89 21.04
C PRO A 154 -6.44 1.98 20.10
N ASP A 155 -6.58 1.52 18.86
CA ASP A 155 -5.49 1.53 17.86
C ASP A 155 -6.04 1.87 16.45
N PRO A 156 -5.96 3.14 16.02
CA PRO A 156 -6.42 3.58 14.72
C PRO A 156 -5.74 2.83 13.58
N LYS A 157 -6.51 2.45 12.55
CA LYS A 157 -6.02 1.74 11.36
C LYS A 157 -5.83 2.71 10.19
N TYR A 158 -4.78 2.48 9.42
CA TYR A 158 -4.54 3.20 8.17
C TYR A 158 -5.69 2.96 7.19
N TYR A 159 -5.96 3.88 6.31
CA TYR A 159 -7.13 3.96 5.41
C TYR A 159 -8.49 4.10 6.10
N SER A 160 -8.70 3.40 7.22
CA SER A 160 -10.00 3.44 7.92
C SER A 160 -10.16 4.66 8.83
N HIS A 161 -9.09 5.01 9.54
CA HIS A 161 -9.14 6.05 10.57
C HIS A 161 -8.14 7.17 10.33
N PHE A 162 -7.04 6.91 9.61
CA PHE A 162 -6.10 7.94 9.22
C PHE A 162 -5.40 7.61 7.90
N THR A 163 -4.89 8.66 7.25
CA THR A 163 -4.07 8.56 6.04
C THR A 163 -2.95 9.58 6.09
N LEU A 164 -1.83 9.25 5.45
CA LEU A 164 -0.69 10.14 5.24
C LEU A 164 -0.54 10.42 3.75
N SER A 165 -0.34 11.67 3.40
CA SER A 165 -0.03 12.09 2.03
C SER A 165 1.20 12.96 2.01
N LYS A 166 2.07 12.77 1.02
CA LYS A 166 3.24 13.61 0.77
C LYS A 166 2.92 14.63 -0.31
N PHE A 167 3.29 15.90 -0.10
CA PHE A 167 3.19 16.92 -1.13
C PHE A 167 4.28 16.76 -2.17
N LYS A 168 3.89 16.59 -3.41
CA LYS A 168 4.80 16.44 -4.56
C LYS A 168 4.13 16.98 -5.83
N ASP A 169 4.87 17.76 -6.60
CA ASP A 169 4.43 18.28 -7.90
C ASP A 169 3.07 19.04 -7.84
N GLY A 170 2.86 19.82 -6.76
CA GLY A 170 1.66 20.63 -6.57
C GLY A 170 0.45 19.89 -5.98
N VAL A 171 0.55 18.59 -5.69
CA VAL A 171 -0.54 17.77 -5.16
C VAL A 171 -0.11 16.94 -3.96
N PHE A 172 -1.06 16.55 -3.10
CA PHE A 172 -0.83 15.57 -2.05
C PHE A 172 -1.04 14.16 -2.61
N GLN A 173 0.03 13.37 -2.63
CA GLN A 173 0.02 11.96 -3.03
C GLN A 173 -0.10 11.09 -1.79
N LEU A 174 -1.15 10.25 -1.76
CA LEU A 174 -1.38 9.31 -0.67
C LEU A 174 -0.24 8.29 -0.60
N LEU A 175 0.29 8.06 0.61
CA LEU A 175 1.19 6.95 0.86
C LEU A 175 0.41 5.64 0.93
N ASN A 176 0.98 4.59 0.36
CA ASN A 176 0.34 3.29 0.29
C ASN A 176 0.94 2.34 1.34
N TYR A 177 0.18 2.09 2.41
CA TYR A 177 0.53 1.09 3.43
C TYR A 177 -0.46 -0.07 3.34
N ASP A 178 -0.11 -1.11 2.58
CA ASP A 178 -0.90 -2.33 2.50
C ASP A 178 -0.83 -3.12 3.81
N GLU A 179 -1.91 -3.80 4.17
CA GLU A 179 -1.98 -4.61 5.41
C GLU A 179 -0.90 -5.70 5.49
N GLY A 180 -0.34 -6.14 4.35
CA GLY A 180 0.70 -7.16 4.28
C GLY A 180 2.13 -6.66 4.42
N ASP A 181 2.38 -5.37 4.31
CA ASP A 181 3.73 -4.79 4.30
C ASP A 181 4.21 -4.33 5.68
N VAL A 182 3.31 -4.25 6.65
CA VAL A 182 3.60 -3.83 8.02
C VAL A 182 3.31 -4.98 8.98
N ASP A 183 4.39 -5.62 9.44
CA ASP A 183 4.42 -6.58 10.54
C ASP A 183 3.46 -7.78 10.42
N MET A 184 3.77 -8.71 9.50
CA MET A 184 3.29 -10.11 9.51
C MET A 184 1.77 -10.30 9.79
N GLY A 185 0.91 -9.47 9.19
CA GLY A 185 -0.54 -9.66 9.28
C GLY A 185 -1.26 -8.86 10.36
N LYS A 186 -0.58 -7.98 11.10
CA LYS A 186 -1.24 -7.07 12.06
C LYS A 186 -1.83 -5.82 11.43
N GLY A 187 -1.57 -5.58 10.14
CA GLY A 187 -2.02 -4.42 9.40
C GLY A 187 -1.29 -3.12 9.76
N ALA A 188 -1.51 -2.07 8.97
CA ALA A 188 -0.95 -0.75 9.21
C ALA A 188 -1.79 0.00 10.26
N THR A 189 -1.49 -0.20 11.54
CA THR A 189 -2.12 0.54 12.65
C THR A 189 -1.21 1.64 13.16
N TRP A 190 -1.77 2.58 13.94
CA TRP A 190 -0.97 3.59 14.60
C TRP A 190 0.14 2.98 15.46
N ALA A 191 -0.17 1.94 16.24
CA ALA A 191 0.78 1.29 17.14
C ALA A 191 1.96 0.68 16.37
N ASN A 192 1.69 0.07 15.22
CA ASN A 192 2.72 -0.57 14.40
C ASN A 192 3.49 0.43 13.53
N LEU A 193 2.82 1.46 13.03
CA LEU A 193 3.39 2.37 12.02
C LEU A 193 4.03 3.62 12.64
N LEU A 194 3.32 4.33 13.53
CA LEU A 194 3.70 5.69 13.93
C LEU A 194 4.10 5.82 15.40
N LYS A 195 3.73 4.89 16.25
CA LYS A 195 4.00 4.96 17.70
C LYS A 195 5.50 5.00 18.00
N ASN A 196 6.27 4.13 17.37
CA ASN A 196 7.72 4.01 17.57
C ASN A 196 8.53 4.78 16.52
N GLY A 197 7.85 5.37 15.54
CA GLY A 197 8.43 6.12 14.45
C GLY A 197 8.52 5.34 13.16
N ALA A 198 8.04 5.97 12.09
CA ALA A 198 8.14 5.48 10.71
C ALA A 198 9.22 6.27 9.96
N LYS A 199 10.08 5.57 9.23
CA LYS A 199 11.05 6.20 8.33
C LYS A 199 10.33 6.67 7.07
N LEU A 200 10.36 7.96 6.81
CA LEU A 200 9.73 8.60 5.65
C LEU A 200 10.75 9.46 4.91
N ASP A 201 10.51 9.69 3.63
CA ASP A 201 11.24 10.74 2.92
C ASP A 201 11.06 12.10 3.60
N SER A 202 12.10 12.93 3.57
CA SER A 202 11.94 14.33 3.99
C SER A 202 10.98 15.09 3.07
N GLY A 203 10.26 16.05 3.61
CA GLY A 203 9.33 16.87 2.85
C GLY A 203 8.05 17.25 3.59
N TYR A 204 7.11 17.84 2.87
CA TYR A 204 5.85 18.34 3.41
C TYR A 204 4.75 17.30 3.31
N TYR A 205 4.03 17.11 4.41
CA TYR A 205 3.04 16.05 4.57
C TYR A 205 1.72 16.57 5.10
N MET A 206 0.68 15.77 4.85
CA MET A 206 -0.67 15.94 5.39
C MET A 206 -1.09 14.63 6.06
N LEU A 207 -1.46 14.71 7.34
CA LEU A 207 -2.15 13.66 8.08
C LEU A 207 -3.63 14.00 8.11
N VAL A 208 -4.47 13.10 7.63
CA VAL A 208 -5.92 13.20 7.76
C VAL A 208 -6.38 12.10 8.71
N THR A 209 -7.16 12.45 9.73
CA THR A 209 -7.84 11.48 10.60
C THR A 209 -9.34 11.61 10.43
N GLY A 210 -10.08 10.50 10.65
CA GLY A 210 -11.51 10.50 10.48
C GLY A 210 -12.22 9.46 11.38
N SER A 211 -13.28 9.89 12.03
CA SER A 211 -14.20 9.03 12.78
C SER A 211 -15.58 9.08 12.13
N ARG A 212 -16.12 7.93 11.76
CA ARG A 212 -17.48 7.83 11.19
C ARG A 212 -18.50 7.85 12.30
N MET A 213 -19.51 8.69 12.13
CA MET A 213 -20.64 8.82 13.04
C MET A 213 -21.77 7.87 12.63
N ALA A 214 -22.70 7.60 13.55
CA ALA A 214 -23.90 6.80 13.26
C ALA A 214 -24.79 7.42 12.16
N SER A 215 -24.77 8.75 12.01
CA SER A 215 -25.44 9.47 10.93
C SER A 215 -24.82 9.27 9.54
N GLY A 216 -23.65 8.62 9.46
CA GLY A 216 -22.86 8.48 8.24
C GLY A 216 -21.89 9.65 7.97
N ALA A 217 -21.98 10.75 8.71
CA ALA A 217 -21.03 11.85 8.64
C ALA A 217 -19.64 11.41 9.15
N VAL A 218 -18.60 12.12 8.74
CA VAL A 218 -17.21 11.88 9.20
C VAL A 218 -16.69 13.12 9.90
N LEU A 219 -16.26 12.95 11.15
CA LEU A 219 -15.52 13.97 11.87
C LEU A 219 -14.06 13.86 11.51
N SER A 220 -13.55 14.78 10.71
CA SER A 220 -12.17 14.78 10.27
C SER A 220 -11.31 15.83 10.98
N ASN A 221 -10.01 15.54 11.08
CA ASN A 221 -8.99 16.49 11.45
C ASN A 221 -7.86 16.41 10.42
N ILE A 222 -7.30 17.56 10.02
CA ILE A 222 -6.22 17.64 9.04
C ILE A 222 -5.04 18.36 9.70
N THR A 223 -3.88 17.73 9.66
CA THR A 223 -2.64 18.26 10.21
C THR A 223 -1.57 18.29 9.12
N PHE A 224 -0.95 19.44 8.93
CA PHE A 224 0.17 19.61 8.02
C PHE A 224 1.48 19.72 8.79
N PHE A 225 2.54 19.09 8.29
CA PHE A 225 3.85 19.11 8.95
C PHE A 225 4.98 18.83 7.96
N ASN A 226 6.23 19.09 8.39
CA ASN A 226 7.43 18.77 7.63
C ASN A 226 8.21 17.64 8.31
N VAL A 227 8.52 16.59 7.56
CA VAL A 227 9.52 15.58 7.96
C VAL A 227 10.90 16.14 7.58
N LYS A 228 11.72 16.42 8.60
CA LYS A 228 13.08 16.94 8.41
C LYS A 228 14.06 15.81 8.12
N PRO A 229 15.07 16.05 7.24
CA PRO A 229 16.10 15.05 6.99
C PRO A 229 16.87 14.73 8.28
N GLU A 230 17.19 13.45 8.48
CA GLU A 230 17.99 12.91 9.60
C GLU A 230 17.49 13.30 11.00
N ALA A 231 16.22 13.68 11.12
CA ALA A 231 15.62 14.11 12.37
C ALA A 231 14.29 13.39 12.64
N THR A 232 13.88 13.36 13.91
CA THR A 232 12.55 12.91 14.30
C THR A 232 11.59 14.09 14.29
N THR A 233 10.43 13.90 13.65
CA THR A 233 9.31 14.83 13.66
C THR A 233 8.21 14.23 14.52
N ASP A 234 7.89 14.88 15.62
CA ASP A 234 6.81 14.49 16.52
C ASP A 234 5.54 15.26 16.19
N ILE A 235 4.43 14.52 16.05
CA ILE A 235 3.09 15.08 15.82
C ILE A 235 2.07 14.43 16.76
N GLU A 236 0.85 14.93 16.77
CA GLU A 236 -0.27 14.31 17.45
C GLU A 236 -1.28 13.76 16.42
N LEU A 237 -1.68 12.50 16.57
CA LEU A 237 -2.78 11.90 15.85
C LEU A 237 -4.07 12.18 16.64
N VAL A 238 -4.80 13.19 16.20
CA VAL A 238 -6.02 13.63 16.89
C VAL A 238 -7.23 12.99 16.27
N MET A 239 -7.94 12.15 17.05
CA MET A 239 -9.26 11.62 16.68
C MET A 239 -10.34 12.47 17.32
N ARG A 240 -11.28 12.97 16.52
CA ARG A 240 -12.43 13.72 17.03
C ARG A 240 -13.54 12.76 17.45
N GLU A 241 -14.04 12.91 18.66
CA GLU A 241 -15.18 12.15 19.17
C GLU A 241 -16.48 12.89 18.91
N SER A 242 -17.51 12.14 18.54
CA SER A 242 -18.88 12.67 18.54
C SER A 242 -19.41 12.72 19.97
N LYS A 243 -20.01 13.84 20.32
CA LYS A 243 -20.83 13.98 21.53
C LYS A 243 -22.30 13.66 21.28
N GLU A 244 -22.64 13.23 20.06
CA GLU A 244 -24.00 12.87 19.72
C GLU A 244 -24.39 11.61 20.48
N GLN A 245 -25.48 11.71 21.20
CA GLN A 245 -26.16 10.56 21.80
C GLN A 245 -26.84 9.76 20.70
N VAL A 246 -26.97 8.44 20.90
CA VAL A 246 -27.74 7.57 20.02
C VAL A 246 -29.13 8.16 19.87
N GLN A 247 -29.50 8.55 18.65
CA GLN A 247 -30.83 9.10 18.36
C GLN A 247 -31.76 7.97 17.92
N VAL A 248 -32.96 7.97 18.46
CA VAL A 248 -34.03 7.12 17.93
C VAL A 248 -34.49 7.69 16.60
N ILE A 249 -34.17 7.01 15.51
CA ILE A 249 -34.54 7.45 14.15
C ILE A 249 -35.83 6.86 13.64
N GLY A 250 -36.43 5.93 14.40
CA GLY A 250 -37.71 5.28 14.07
C GLY A 250 -38.06 4.16 15.03
N ASN A 251 -39.18 3.54 14.76
CA ASN A 251 -39.67 2.38 15.49
C ASN A 251 -39.61 1.16 14.57
N PHE A 252 -39.24 0.01 15.11
CA PHE A 252 -39.26 -1.27 14.44
C PHE A 252 -40.43 -2.10 14.97
N ASP A 253 -41.24 -2.65 14.06
CA ASP A 253 -42.31 -3.56 14.45
C ASP A 253 -41.74 -4.96 14.73
N SER A 254 -41.62 -5.29 16.02
CA SER A 254 -41.10 -6.58 16.46
C SER A 254 -42.00 -7.78 16.13
N GLU A 255 -43.25 -7.53 15.73
CA GLU A 255 -44.20 -8.56 15.30
C GLU A 255 -44.13 -8.82 13.77
N SER A 256 -43.34 -8.04 13.04
CA SER A 256 -43.08 -8.31 11.62
C SER A 256 -42.59 -9.73 11.41
N LEU A 257 -43.20 -10.42 10.46
CA LEU A 257 -42.93 -11.84 10.19
C LEU A 257 -41.73 -12.02 9.23
N TYR A 258 -40.88 -12.94 9.55
CA TYR A 258 -39.80 -13.42 8.68
C TYR A 258 -39.76 -14.94 8.62
N ARG A 259 -39.09 -15.50 7.63
CA ARG A 259 -38.86 -16.95 7.54
C ARG A 259 -37.41 -17.26 7.97
N PRO A 260 -37.24 -18.00 9.10
CA PRO A 260 -35.91 -18.42 9.51
C PRO A 260 -35.35 -19.42 8.49
N LEU A 261 -34.05 -19.32 8.22
CA LEU A 261 -33.29 -20.32 7.44
C LEU A 261 -32.68 -21.32 8.42
N GLY A 262 -33.02 -22.59 8.30
CA GLY A 262 -32.40 -23.67 9.07
C GLY A 262 -31.60 -24.60 8.14
N ASP A 263 -30.72 -25.42 8.74
CA ASP A 263 -29.84 -26.35 8.01
C ASP A 263 -30.60 -27.52 7.37
N GLU A 264 -31.80 -27.80 7.79
CA GLU A 264 -32.64 -28.86 7.22
C GLU A 264 -34.04 -28.30 6.91
N GLU A 265 -34.37 -28.26 5.63
CA GLU A 265 -35.65 -27.90 5.03
C GLU A 265 -36.26 -26.56 5.50
N ILE A 266 -36.59 -25.74 4.52
CA ILE A 266 -37.32 -24.47 4.71
C ILE A 266 -38.47 -24.71 5.68
N GLN A 267 -38.31 -24.31 6.95
CA GLN A 267 -39.43 -24.29 7.88
C GLN A 267 -40.49 -23.35 7.33
N SER A 268 -41.63 -23.92 6.96
CA SER A 268 -42.69 -23.21 6.29
C SER A 268 -43.41 -22.18 7.17
N THR A 269 -43.07 -22.12 8.45
CA THR A 269 -43.75 -21.29 9.43
C THR A 269 -43.02 -19.95 9.61
N SER A 270 -43.67 -18.86 9.24
CA SER A 270 -43.19 -17.51 9.51
C SER A 270 -43.18 -17.26 11.02
N GLN A 271 -42.12 -16.62 11.51
CA GLN A 271 -41.94 -16.22 12.91
C GLN A 271 -41.76 -14.72 13.02
N SER A 272 -42.15 -14.12 14.14
CA SER A 272 -41.83 -12.73 14.43
C SER A 272 -40.53 -12.61 15.20
N ILE A 273 -39.89 -11.46 15.09
CA ILE A 273 -38.67 -11.17 15.87
C ILE A 273 -38.93 -11.29 17.36
N LEU A 274 -40.14 -10.84 17.82
CA LEU A 274 -40.54 -10.96 19.22
C LEU A 274 -40.63 -12.43 19.68
N GLN A 275 -41.10 -13.33 18.81
CA GLN A 275 -41.15 -14.76 19.11
C GLN A 275 -39.76 -15.39 19.20
N THR A 276 -38.81 -14.95 18.35
CA THR A 276 -37.47 -15.52 18.29
C THR A 276 -36.56 -14.97 19.38
N CYS A 277 -36.58 -13.63 19.59
CA CYS A 277 -35.64 -12.96 20.49
C CYS A 277 -36.24 -12.69 21.89
N GLY A 278 -37.55 -12.81 22.05
CA GLY A 278 -38.20 -12.46 23.27
C GLY A 278 -38.23 -10.94 23.54
N ARG A 279 -38.43 -10.56 24.81
CA ARG A 279 -38.36 -9.16 25.24
C ARG A 279 -36.94 -8.85 25.68
N GLY A 280 -36.32 -7.83 25.11
CA GLY A 280 -34.96 -7.40 25.45
C GLY A 280 -34.34 -6.57 24.35
N TYR A 281 -32.99 -6.50 24.34
CA TYR A 281 -32.26 -5.85 23.29
C TYR A 281 -31.93 -6.87 22.19
N PHE A 282 -32.09 -6.47 20.95
CA PHE A 282 -31.72 -7.26 19.78
C PHE A 282 -31.21 -6.35 18.69
N VAL A 283 -30.43 -6.91 17.80
CA VAL A 283 -29.86 -6.21 16.63
C VAL A 283 -30.51 -6.78 15.38
N VAL A 284 -31.07 -5.90 14.55
CA VAL A 284 -31.59 -6.26 13.23
C VAL A 284 -30.68 -5.68 12.18
N GLY A 285 -30.13 -6.53 11.31
CA GLY A 285 -29.28 -6.14 10.18
C GLY A 285 -29.91 -6.54 8.85
N VAL A 286 -29.95 -5.62 7.90
CA VAL A 286 -30.26 -5.93 6.49
C VAL A 286 -28.93 -5.98 5.73
N LEU A 287 -28.57 -7.18 5.29
CA LEU A 287 -27.26 -7.44 4.69
C LEU A 287 -27.40 -7.71 3.19
N GLY A 288 -26.54 -7.11 2.38
CA GLY A 288 -26.46 -7.36 0.94
C GLY A 288 -25.48 -8.49 0.63
N VAL A 289 -25.89 -9.48 -0.16
CA VAL A 289 -25.02 -10.58 -0.58
C VAL A 289 -23.88 -10.05 -1.44
N GLY A 290 -22.63 -10.47 -1.13
CA GLY A 290 -21.44 -10.10 -1.90
C GLY A 290 -20.97 -8.67 -1.69
N GLN A 291 -21.50 -7.95 -0.71
CA GLN A 291 -21.03 -6.61 -0.34
C GLN A 291 -19.98 -6.68 0.77
N GLU A 292 -18.91 -5.91 0.61
CA GLU A 292 -17.80 -5.87 1.56
C GLU A 292 -18.22 -5.49 2.99
N PRO A 293 -19.09 -4.48 3.23
CA PRO A 293 -19.61 -4.19 4.57
C PRO A 293 -20.34 -5.36 5.23
N THR A 294 -21.00 -6.23 4.45
CA THR A 294 -21.68 -7.43 4.96
C THR A 294 -20.68 -8.42 5.55
N ASN A 295 -19.55 -8.65 4.88
CA ASN A 295 -18.50 -9.58 5.34
C ASN A 295 -17.90 -9.10 6.67
N HIS A 296 -17.70 -7.80 6.84
CA HIS A 296 -17.24 -7.21 8.09
C HIS A 296 -18.29 -7.40 9.20
N ALA A 297 -19.55 -7.07 8.93
CA ALA A 297 -20.63 -7.21 9.91
C ALA A 297 -20.80 -8.66 10.39
N LEU A 298 -20.75 -9.64 9.47
CA LEU A 298 -20.85 -11.06 9.81
C LEU A 298 -19.68 -11.53 10.69
N ARG A 299 -18.47 -11.09 10.39
CA ARG A 299 -17.28 -11.41 11.19
C ARG A 299 -17.34 -10.80 12.59
N ASP A 300 -17.79 -9.55 12.69
CA ASP A 300 -17.90 -8.85 13.96
C ASP A 300 -19.02 -9.45 14.84
N ILE A 301 -20.15 -9.84 14.23
CA ILE A 301 -21.24 -10.55 14.93
C ILE A 301 -20.75 -11.93 15.44
N ALA A 302 -20.00 -12.68 14.63
CA ALA A 302 -19.44 -13.97 15.04
C ALA A 302 -18.49 -13.83 16.25
N ALA A 303 -17.76 -12.72 16.32
CA ALA A 303 -16.85 -12.43 17.44
C ALA A 303 -17.57 -12.08 18.75
N LEU A 304 -18.85 -11.63 18.69
CA LEU A 304 -19.66 -11.34 19.88
C LEU A 304 -20.23 -12.60 20.55
N GLY A 305 -20.26 -13.73 19.84
CA GLY A 305 -20.81 -15.00 20.32
C GLY A 305 -19.77 -15.99 20.87
N SER A 306 -18.49 -15.59 20.95
CA SER A 306 -17.38 -16.43 21.45
C SER A 306 -16.96 -16.06 22.88
#